data_fa25a50edc390948f784c89bef6df8f0
#
_entry.id   fa25a50edc390948f784c89bef6df8f0
#
_cell.length_a   1.000
_cell.length_b   1.000
_cell.length_c   1.000
_cell.angle_alpha   90.00
_cell.angle_beta   90.00
_cell.angle_gamma   90.00
#
_symmetry.space_group_name_H-M   'P 1'
#
loop_
_entity.id
_entity.type
_entity.pdbx_description
1 polymer ?
#
loop_
_entity_poly.entity_id
_entity_poly.type
_entity_poly.pdbx_seq_one_letter_code
_entity_poly.pdbx_strand_id
1 'polypeptide(L)'
;ELYKASSPRLKRFFEVYARGVNAYLFRYADKLPGDLASSGYKPEYWKPEDSALMFALLNFSQSANLPEEIASLVLAQTVSSDKLAWLTPSAPDENLPLAEADKLQGLKLNGQIPGLTELSNASQQLAAVNLLGASTSNNWAIAPQRSRSGKSILASDAHGPLAAPSLWTFVQIRAPKYQAAGVTVAGLPMVLGGFNGKVAWSATSVLGDNQDLFLEKIRRQGNSLTYEVNGKWQPLGVRNETYFVKGQRPIREAVYETRHGALLNS
;
A
#
# COMPACT_ATOMS: atom_id res chain seq x y z
N GLU A 1 5.70 -10.79 -9.40
CA GLU A 1 4.49 -11.60 -9.73
C GLU A 1 3.44 -10.77 -10.47
N LEU A 2 3.04 -9.59 -9.99
CA LEU A 2 2.03 -8.72 -10.60
C LEU A 2 2.35 -8.43 -12.08
N TYR A 3 3.60 -8.06 -12.41
CA TYR A 3 4.01 -7.87 -13.79
C TYR A 3 3.89 -9.15 -14.63
N LYS A 4 4.29 -10.30 -14.09
CA LYS A 4 4.19 -11.59 -14.78
C LYS A 4 2.74 -11.98 -15.09
N ALA A 5 1.83 -11.71 -14.17
CA ALA A 5 0.40 -11.97 -14.31
C ALA A 5 -0.32 -10.95 -15.21
N SER A 6 0.31 -9.81 -15.53
CA SER A 6 -0.32 -8.76 -16.33
C SER A 6 -0.59 -9.19 -17.78
N SER A 7 -1.65 -8.62 -18.39
CA SER A 7 -1.95 -8.85 -19.80
C SER A 7 -0.81 -8.36 -20.72
N PRO A 8 -0.65 -8.92 -21.93
CA PRO A 8 0.36 -8.47 -22.90
C PRO A 8 0.27 -6.96 -23.20
N ARG A 9 -0.93 -6.43 -23.24
CA ARG A 9 -1.17 -4.98 -23.46
C ARG A 9 -0.60 -4.16 -22.30
N LEU A 10 -0.85 -4.55 -21.05
CA LEU A 10 -0.35 -3.84 -19.86
C LEU A 10 1.16 -3.96 -19.76
N LYS A 11 1.73 -5.15 -20.01
CA LYS A 11 3.19 -5.34 -20.09
C LYS A 11 3.82 -4.36 -21.07
N ARG A 12 3.22 -4.22 -22.24
CA ARG A 12 3.71 -3.28 -23.27
C ARG A 12 3.69 -1.82 -22.80
N PHE A 13 2.67 -1.42 -22.02
CA PHE A 13 2.65 -0.08 -21.42
C PHE A 13 3.81 0.12 -20.45
N PHE A 14 4.05 -0.83 -19.55
CA PHE A 14 5.18 -0.78 -18.62
C PHE A 14 6.54 -0.71 -19.33
N GLU A 15 6.73 -1.52 -20.38
CA GLU A 15 7.96 -1.51 -21.18
C GLU A 15 8.21 -0.17 -21.89
N VAL A 16 7.17 0.42 -22.47
CA VAL A 16 7.28 1.71 -23.17
C VAL A 16 7.58 2.82 -22.16
N TYR A 17 6.91 2.80 -21.01
CA TYR A 17 7.17 3.76 -19.93
C TYR A 17 8.60 3.66 -19.43
N ALA A 18 9.08 2.44 -19.11
CA ALA A 18 10.45 2.20 -18.66
C ALA A 18 11.49 2.73 -19.65
N ARG A 19 11.26 2.54 -20.95
CA ARG A 19 12.14 3.12 -21.99
C ARG A 19 12.16 4.63 -21.95
N GLY A 20 11.02 5.28 -21.73
CA GLY A 20 10.94 6.74 -21.61
C GLY A 20 11.70 7.28 -20.41
N VAL A 21 11.51 6.66 -19.24
CA VAL A 21 12.26 6.99 -18.01
C VAL A 21 13.75 6.83 -18.22
N ASN A 22 14.18 5.70 -18.78
CA ASN A 22 15.59 5.40 -19.00
C ASN A 22 16.24 6.32 -20.04
N ALA A 23 15.50 6.73 -21.07
CA ALA A 23 15.98 7.72 -22.04
C ALA A 23 16.27 9.08 -21.35
N TYR A 24 15.45 9.49 -20.39
CA TYR A 24 15.69 10.68 -19.60
C TYR A 24 16.90 10.49 -18.67
N LEU A 25 16.96 9.41 -17.91
CA LEU A 25 18.06 9.10 -17.01
C LEU A 25 19.39 9.06 -17.75
N PHE A 26 19.45 8.42 -18.92
CA PHE A 26 20.65 8.39 -19.76
C PHE A 26 21.09 9.78 -20.22
N ARG A 27 20.13 10.61 -20.65
CA ARG A 27 20.42 11.94 -21.17
C ARG A 27 20.88 12.95 -20.11
N TYR A 28 20.41 12.77 -18.86
CA TYR A 28 20.61 13.73 -17.77
C TYR A 28 21.29 13.11 -16.54
N ALA A 29 22.07 12.03 -16.74
CA ALA A 29 22.75 11.33 -15.66
C ALA A 29 23.62 12.22 -14.76
N ASP A 30 24.20 13.28 -15.34
CA ASP A 30 25.07 14.27 -14.70
C ASP A 30 24.33 15.54 -14.24
N LYS A 31 23.02 15.62 -14.47
CA LYS A 31 22.15 16.76 -14.13
C LYS A 31 20.97 16.35 -13.25
N LEU A 32 21.25 15.55 -12.25
CA LEU A 32 20.22 15.13 -11.30
C LEU A 32 19.68 16.32 -10.51
N PRO A 33 18.39 16.30 -10.11
CA PRO A 33 17.83 17.27 -9.17
C PRO A 33 18.70 17.41 -7.92
N GLY A 34 18.77 18.63 -7.37
CA GLY A 34 19.68 18.98 -6.28
C GLY A 34 19.60 18.04 -5.08
N ASP A 35 18.39 17.59 -4.73
CA ASP A 35 18.15 16.67 -3.60
C ASP A 35 18.78 15.29 -3.84
N LEU A 36 18.66 14.74 -5.05
CA LEU A 36 19.31 13.49 -5.41
C LEU A 36 20.83 13.65 -5.53
N ALA A 37 21.27 14.75 -6.13
CA ALA A 37 22.70 15.03 -6.26
C ALA A 37 23.38 15.18 -4.89
N SER A 38 22.76 15.89 -3.95
CA SER A 38 23.28 16.11 -2.59
C SER A 38 23.34 14.82 -1.77
N SER A 39 22.37 13.91 -1.97
CA SER A 39 22.36 12.60 -1.32
C SER A 39 23.45 11.65 -1.86
N GLY A 40 24.04 11.96 -3.03
CA GLY A 40 24.95 11.08 -3.76
C GLY A 40 24.26 9.84 -4.32
N TYR A 41 22.92 9.86 -4.41
CA TYR A 41 22.16 8.78 -5.00
C TYR A 41 22.34 8.74 -6.52
N LYS A 42 22.56 7.56 -7.06
CA LYS A 42 22.62 7.32 -8.51
C LYS A 42 21.41 6.49 -8.91
N PRO A 43 20.48 7.03 -9.68
CA PRO A 43 19.32 6.29 -10.14
C PRO A 43 19.73 5.05 -10.96
N GLU A 44 19.14 3.93 -10.64
CA GLU A 44 19.23 2.74 -11.48
C GLU A 44 18.26 2.84 -12.66
N TYR A 45 18.49 2.02 -13.69
CA TYR A 45 17.54 1.93 -14.80
C TYR A 45 16.21 1.39 -14.33
N TRP A 46 15.14 2.07 -14.73
CA TRP A 46 13.78 1.67 -14.45
C TRP A 46 13.41 0.41 -15.23
N LYS A 47 12.89 -0.59 -14.54
CA LYS A 47 12.41 -1.84 -15.13
C LYS A 47 10.88 -1.80 -15.26
N PRO A 48 10.28 -2.54 -16.20
CA PRO A 48 8.81 -2.66 -16.30
C PRO A 48 8.17 -3.13 -14.99
N GLU A 49 8.86 -3.99 -14.24
CA GLU A 49 8.45 -4.51 -12.94
C GLU A 49 8.34 -3.41 -11.88
N ASP A 50 9.16 -2.35 -11.97
CA ASP A 50 9.14 -1.24 -11.02
C ASP A 50 7.82 -0.47 -11.09
N SER A 51 7.24 -0.31 -12.30
CA SER A 51 5.90 0.26 -12.45
C SER A 51 4.80 -0.62 -11.84
N ALA A 52 4.92 -1.94 -11.96
CA ALA A 52 4.00 -2.87 -11.30
C ALA A 52 4.17 -2.82 -9.77
N LEU A 53 5.39 -2.66 -9.28
CA LEU A 53 5.69 -2.50 -7.86
C LEU A 53 5.14 -1.17 -7.32
N MET A 54 5.29 -0.07 -8.07
CA MET A 54 4.69 1.23 -7.71
C MET A 54 3.17 1.15 -7.63
N PHE A 55 2.52 0.42 -8.52
CA PHE A 55 1.08 0.19 -8.44
C PHE A 55 0.71 -0.62 -7.20
N ALA A 56 1.47 -1.68 -6.88
CA ALA A 56 1.26 -2.46 -5.66
C ALA A 56 1.47 -1.62 -4.40
N LEU A 57 2.51 -0.79 -4.36
CA LEU A 57 2.79 0.12 -3.23
C LEU A 57 1.66 1.14 -3.04
N LEU A 58 1.16 1.73 -4.13
CA LEU A 58 0.02 2.65 -4.07
C LEU A 58 -1.22 1.97 -3.51
N ASN A 59 -1.53 0.75 -3.97
CA ASN A 59 -2.66 -0.01 -3.42
C ASN A 59 -2.44 -0.34 -1.93
N PHE A 60 -1.25 -0.79 -1.56
CA PHE A 60 -0.91 -1.07 -0.16
C PHE A 60 -1.09 0.16 0.72
N SER A 61 -0.61 1.33 0.27
CA SER A 61 -0.74 2.59 1.02
C SER A 61 -2.19 3.08 1.15
N GLN A 62 -3.07 2.66 0.25
CA GLN A 62 -4.51 2.98 0.29
C GLN A 62 -5.35 1.93 1.03
N SER A 63 -4.74 0.81 1.41
CA SER A 63 -5.37 -0.33 2.09
C SER A 63 -5.00 -0.31 3.57
N ALA A 64 -5.37 0.73 4.30
CA ALA A 64 -4.66 1.10 5.51
C ALA A 64 -5.37 0.71 6.81
N ASN A 65 -6.00 -0.48 6.89
CA ASN A 65 -6.59 -0.94 8.16
C ASN A 65 -5.63 -1.74 9.07
N LEU A 66 -4.39 -2.00 8.64
CA LEU A 66 -3.40 -2.70 9.47
C LEU A 66 -3.13 -2.04 10.83
N PRO A 67 -3.01 -0.69 10.95
CA PRO A 67 -2.87 -0.06 12.26
C PRO A 67 -4.08 -0.26 13.17
N GLU A 68 -5.28 -0.26 12.62
CA GLU A 68 -6.53 -0.51 13.33
C GLU A 68 -6.63 -1.95 13.81
N GLU A 69 -6.23 -2.93 12.98
CA GLU A 69 -6.14 -4.34 13.34
C GLU A 69 -5.19 -4.56 14.54
N ILE A 70 -3.98 -3.96 14.47
CA ILE A 70 -3.00 -4.04 15.54
C ILE A 70 -3.54 -3.36 16.81
N ALA A 71 -4.15 -2.17 16.68
CA ALA A 71 -4.72 -1.46 17.81
C ALA A 71 -5.86 -2.25 18.46
N SER A 72 -6.75 -2.83 17.67
CA SER A 72 -7.85 -3.68 18.15
C SER A 72 -7.32 -4.91 18.90
N LEU A 73 -6.28 -5.54 18.36
CA LEU A 73 -5.62 -6.68 19.02
C LEU A 73 -4.99 -6.29 20.36
N VAL A 74 -4.31 -5.16 20.44
CA VAL A 74 -3.72 -4.64 21.70
C VAL A 74 -4.81 -4.28 22.70
N LEU A 75 -5.86 -3.58 22.27
CA LEU A 75 -6.97 -3.19 23.12
C LEU A 75 -7.70 -4.41 23.69
N ALA A 76 -7.93 -5.44 22.88
CA ALA A 76 -8.57 -6.68 23.31
C ALA A 76 -7.85 -7.37 24.47
N GLN A 77 -6.57 -7.10 24.69
CA GLN A 77 -5.81 -7.66 25.81
C GLN A 77 -5.93 -6.83 27.10
N THR A 78 -6.48 -5.62 27.03
CA THR A 78 -6.44 -4.64 28.12
C THR A 78 -7.81 -4.17 28.59
N VAL A 79 -8.83 -4.23 27.74
CA VAL A 79 -10.18 -3.75 28.06
C VAL A 79 -11.21 -4.87 27.99
N SER A 80 -12.39 -4.66 28.60
CA SER A 80 -13.51 -5.60 28.51
C SER A 80 -14.16 -5.59 27.12
N SER A 81 -14.87 -6.67 26.76
CA SER A 81 -15.49 -6.82 25.43
C SER A 81 -16.47 -5.69 25.09
N ASP A 82 -17.24 -5.20 26.06
CA ASP A 82 -18.16 -4.09 25.89
C ASP A 82 -17.43 -2.78 25.58
N LYS A 83 -16.31 -2.53 26.25
CA LYS A 83 -15.45 -1.38 25.95
C LYS A 83 -14.74 -1.53 24.61
N LEU A 84 -14.25 -2.72 24.30
CA LEU A 84 -13.63 -2.99 23.00
C LEU A 84 -14.63 -2.72 21.88
N ALA A 85 -15.85 -3.26 21.98
CA ALA A 85 -16.90 -3.06 21.00
C ALA A 85 -17.23 -1.58 20.75
N TRP A 86 -17.19 -0.77 21.80
CA TRP A 86 -17.40 0.67 21.69
C TRP A 86 -16.20 1.44 21.10
N LEU A 87 -14.98 1.03 21.46
CA LEU A 87 -13.75 1.70 21.00
C LEU A 87 -13.35 1.36 19.56
N THR A 88 -13.84 0.24 19.04
CA THR A 88 -13.53 -0.24 17.69
C THR A 88 -14.80 -0.39 16.85
N PRO A 89 -15.45 0.73 16.46
CA PRO A 89 -16.68 0.67 15.68
C PRO A 89 -16.40 0.07 14.29
N SER A 90 -17.30 -0.79 13.81
CA SER A 90 -17.22 -1.41 12.48
C SER A 90 -17.66 -0.46 11.37
N ALA A 91 -18.50 0.51 11.69
CA ALA A 91 -18.93 1.58 10.79
C ALA A 91 -19.30 2.84 11.62
N PRO A 92 -19.44 4.02 11.00
CA PRO A 92 -20.01 5.16 11.68
C PRO A 92 -21.35 4.78 12.31
N ASP A 93 -21.50 5.05 13.60
CA ASP A 93 -22.69 4.75 14.42
C ASP A 93 -22.98 3.26 14.69
N GLU A 94 -22.07 2.36 14.32
CA GLU A 94 -22.17 0.92 14.60
C GLU A 94 -20.97 0.43 15.42
N ASN A 95 -21.22 -0.02 16.62
CA ASN A 95 -20.21 -0.67 17.44
C ASN A 95 -19.82 -2.04 16.84
N LEU A 96 -18.59 -2.48 17.06
CA LEU A 96 -18.21 -3.85 16.76
C LEU A 96 -19.18 -4.83 17.45
N PRO A 97 -19.70 -5.86 16.75
CA PRO A 97 -20.57 -6.85 17.38
C PRO A 97 -19.91 -7.46 18.63
N LEU A 98 -20.62 -7.51 19.73
CA LEU A 98 -20.08 -7.99 21.02
C LEU A 98 -19.49 -9.41 20.90
N ALA A 99 -20.11 -10.27 20.09
CA ALA A 99 -19.61 -11.62 19.84
C ALA A 99 -18.22 -11.64 19.15
N GLU A 100 -17.89 -10.63 18.37
CA GLU A 100 -16.56 -10.48 17.75
C GLU A 100 -15.56 -9.92 18.77
N ALA A 101 -15.96 -8.95 19.57
CA ALA A 101 -15.14 -8.45 20.67
C ALA A 101 -14.80 -9.57 21.67
N ASP A 102 -15.77 -10.46 21.99
CA ASP A 102 -15.56 -11.63 22.84
C ASP A 102 -14.58 -12.63 22.23
N LYS A 103 -14.63 -12.85 20.91
CA LYS A 103 -13.65 -13.70 20.21
C LYS A 103 -12.24 -13.14 20.30
N LEU A 104 -12.06 -11.85 20.07
CA LEU A 104 -10.77 -11.18 20.17
C LEU A 104 -10.20 -11.26 21.60
N GLN A 105 -11.02 -11.02 22.61
CA GLN A 105 -10.64 -11.21 24.01
C GLN A 105 -10.31 -12.67 24.34
N GLY A 106 -11.08 -13.60 23.79
CA GLY A 106 -10.92 -15.05 23.98
C GLY A 106 -9.58 -15.58 23.47
N LEU A 107 -8.85 -14.83 22.64
CA LEU A 107 -7.51 -15.21 22.18
C LEU A 107 -6.48 -15.28 23.31
N LYS A 108 -6.72 -14.59 24.45
CA LYS A 108 -5.88 -14.61 25.67
C LYS A 108 -4.38 -14.53 25.38
N LEU A 109 -4.00 -13.57 24.58
CA LEU A 109 -2.64 -13.43 24.07
C LEU A 109 -1.62 -12.89 25.09
N ASN A 110 -2.04 -12.69 26.35
CA ASN A 110 -1.29 -12.07 27.46
C ASN A 110 0.22 -12.37 27.41
N GLY A 111 0.98 -11.54 26.74
CA GLY A 111 2.43 -11.71 26.56
C GLY A 111 2.85 -12.86 25.63
N GLN A 112 1.92 -13.53 24.95
CA GLN A 112 2.22 -14.67 24.06
C GLN A 112 2.56 -14.26 22.61
N ILE A 113 2.38 -12.98 22.26
CA ILE A 113 2.85 -12.47 20.98
C ILE A 113 4.13 -11.65 21.24
N PRO A 114 5.31 -12.26 21.09
CA PRO A 114 6.56 -11.49 21.14
C PRO A 114 6.53 -10.40 20.07
N GLY A 115 7.01 -9.21 20.41
CA GLY A 115 7.13 -8.12 19.44
C GLY A 115 5.82 -7.39 19.09
N LEU A 116 4.70 -7.61 19.79
CA LEU A 116 3.45 -6.89 19.51
C LEU A 116 3.60 -5.37 19.72
N THR A 117 4.34 -4.95 20.75
CA THR A 117 4.62 -3.53 21.00
C THR A 117 5.51 -2.94 19.90
N GLU A 118 6.53 -3.67 19.50
CA GLU A 118 7.44 -3.28 18.41
C GLU A 118 6.69 -3.19 17.08
N LEU A 119 5.79 -4.13 16.82
CA LEU A 119 4.92 -4.09 15.64
C LEU A 119 4.00 -2.87 15.65
N SER A 120 3.39 -2.55 16.79
CA SER A 120 2.58 -1.34 16.95
C SER A 120 3.38 -0.07 16.68
N ASN A 121 4.59 0.02 17.24
CA ASN A 121 5.48 1.16 17.02
C ASN A 121 5.91 1.26 15.54
N ALA A 122 6.25 0.15 14.91
CA ALA A 122 6.62 0.12 13.49
C ALA A 122 5.44 0.54 12.59
N SER A 123 4.23 0.07 12.89
CA SER A 123 3.00 0.48 12.19
C SER A 123 2.77 2.00 12.28
N GLN A 124 2.94 2.58 13.47
CA GLN A 124 2.82 4.03 13.66
C GLN A 124 3.91 4.81 12.89
N GLN A 125 5.14 4.31 12.84
CA GLN A 125 6.22 4.92 12.06
C GLN A 125 5.92 4.88 10.56
N LEU A 126 5.41 3.77 10.03
CA LEU A 126 5.00 3.65 8.64
C LEU A 126 3.83 4.58 8.31
N ALA A 127 2.88 4.75 9.22
CA ALA A 127 1.80 5.72 9.09
C ALA A 127 2.33 7.17 9.06
N ALA A 128 3.29 7.49 9.91
CA ALA A 128 3.89 8.83 9.98
C ALA A 128 4.63 9.24 8.69
N VAL A 129 5.18 8.28 7.94
CA VAL A 129 5.80 8.53 6.63
C VAL A 129 4.83 8.31 5.45
N ASN A 130 3.53 8.19 5.74
CA ASN A 130 2.44 7.98 4.75
C ASN A 130 2.60 6.72 3.88
N LEU A 131 3.33 5.74 4.36
CA LEU A 131 3.38 4.40 3.75
C LEU A 131 2.22 3.51 4.20
N LEU A 132 1.63 3.82 5.35
CA LEU A 132 0.38 3.24 5.85
C LEU A 132 -0.48 4.41 6.33
N GLY A 133 -1.59 4.65 5.72
CA GLY A 133 -2.47 5.70 6.19
C GLY A 133 -3.66 5.91 5.29
N ALA A 134 -4.85 5.98 5.86
CA ALA A 134 -6.03 6.35 5.14
C ALA A 134 -5.88 7.77 4.62
N SER A 135 -5.62 7.93 3.34
CA SER A 135 -5.91 9.20 2.68
C SER A 135 -7.41 9.25 2.44
N THR A 136 -8.05 10.27 2.95
CA THR A 136 -9.43 10.58 2.59
C THR A 136 -9.47 11.17 1.19
N SER A 137 -10.61 11.07 0.53
CA SER A 137 -10.84 11.67 -0.79
C SER A 137 -12.31 11.86 -1.02
N ASN A 138 -12.67 12.80 -1.91
CA ASN A 138 -14.06 13.09 -2.23
C ASN A 138 -14.26 13.13 -3.74
N ASN A 139 -15.41 12.62 -4.19
CA ASN A 139 -15.84 12.70 -5.57
C ASN A 139 -17.28 13.19 -5.66
N TRP A 140 -17.55 14.03 -6.66
CA TRP A 140 -18.89 14.54 -6.98
C TRP A 140 -19.15 14.35 -8.46
N ALA A 141 -20.28 13.78 -8.78
CA ALA A 141 -20.77 13.69 -10.14
C ALA A 141 -22.12 14.37 -10.24
N ILE A 142 -22.25 15.34 -11.13
CA ILE A 142 -23.47 16.10 -11.35
C ILE A 142 -24.01 15.77 -12.75
N ALA A 143 -25.25 15.31 -12.81
CA ALA A 143 -25.93 15.00 -14.06
C ALA A 143 -26.19 16.27 -14.90
N PRO A 144 -26.25 16.16 -16.25
CA PRO A 144 -26.45 17.30 -17.14
C PRO A 144 -27.67 18.15 -16.80
N GLN A 145 -28.76 17.53 -16.38
CA GLN A 145 -30.03 18.19 -16.05
C GLN A 145 -29.94 19.12 -14.81
N ARG A 146 -28.92 18.88 -13.96
CA ARG A 146 -28.67 19.67 -12.74
C ARG A 146 -27.55 20.70 -12.95
N SER A 147 -26.94 20.75 -14.09
CA SER A 147 -25.84 21.64 -14.43
C SER A 147 -26.37 22.82 -15.28
N ARG A 148 -25.93 24.03 -14.96
CA ARG A 148 -26.27 25.23 -15.76
C ARG A 148 -25.74 25.15 -17.20
N SER A 149 -24.66 24.41 -17.42
CA SER A 149 -24.07 24.21 -18.75
C SER A 149 -24.79 23.15 -19.59
N GLY A 150 -25.72 22.38 -19.01
CA GLY A 150 -26.34 21.23 -19.65
C GLY A 150 -25.38 20.06 -19.90
N LYS A 151 -24.20 20.06 -19.25
CA LYS A 151 -23.17 19.00 -19.37
C LYS A 151 -22.89 18.36 -18.02
N SER A 152 -22.48 17.10 -18.00
CA SER A 152 -22.00 16.44 -16.78
C SER A 152 -20.79 17.16 -16.20
N ILE A 153 -20.70 17.20 -14.88
CA ILE A 153 -19.56 17.74 -14.14
C ILE A 153 -19.04 16.63 -13.22
N LEU A 154 -17.72 16.42 -13.23
CA LEU A 154 -17.01 15.60 -12.25
C LEU A 154 -16.04 16.51 -11.50
N ALA A 155 -16.12 16.51 -10.19
CA ALA A 155 -15.13 17.08 -9.31
C ALA A 155 -14.54 15.97 -8.43
N SER A 156 -13.24 15.99 -8.20
CA SER A 156 -12.53 15.02 -7.40
C SER A 156 -11.32 15.65 -6.77
N ASP A 157 -11.09 15.32 -5.51
CA ASP A 157 -9.90 15.70 -4.78
C ASP A 157 -9.36 14.48 -3.99
N ALA A 158 -8.09 14.22 -4.13
CA ALA A 158 -7.37 13.22 -3.35
C ALA A 158 -6.67 13.96 -2.21
N HIS A 159 -7.11 13.73 -0.98
CA HIS A 159 -6.48 14.28 0.19
C HIS A 159 -5.23 13.48 0.50
N GLY A 160 -4.08 14.15 0.48
CA GLY A 160 -2.79 13.55 0.80
C GLY A 160 -1.98 14.54 1.63
N PRO A 161 -0.84 14.11 2.18
CA PRO A 161 0.06 15.00 2.89
C PRO A 161 0.62 16.05 1.93
N LEU A 162 0.80 17.27 2.44
CA LEU A 162 1.54 18.30 1.74
C LEU A 162 3.03 17.94 1.81
N ALA A 163 3.56 17.41 0.73
CA ALA A 163 4.94 16.94 0.63
C ALA A 163 5.61 17.45 -0.64
N ALA A 164 6.92 17.59 -0.58
CA ALA A 164 7.77 17.84 -1.74
C ALA A 164 8.90 16.80 -1.79
N PRO A 165 8.98 15.96 -2.84
CA PRO A 165 8.10 15.94 -4.01
C PRO A 165 6.68 15.47 -3.69
N SER A 166 5.69 16.00 -4.42
CA SER A 166 4.29 15.60 -4.30
C SER A 166 4.08 14.18 -4.83
N LEU A 167 3.16 13.43 -4.23
CA LEU A 167 2.72 12.13 -4.74
C LEU A 167 2.09 12.27 -6.13
N TRP A 168 1.25 13.31 -6.32
CA TRP A 168 0.49 13.52 -7.53
C TRP A 168 1.24 14.39 -8.53
N THR A 169 1.24 13.95 -9.78
CA THR A 169 1.83 14.66 -10.92
C THR A 169 0.77 14.93 -11.98
N PHE A 170 0.63 16.19 -12.40
CA PHE A 170 -0.23 16.54 -13.52
C PHE A 170 0.38 16.08 -14.83
N VAL A 171 -0.44 15.49 -15.68
CA VAL A 171 -0.02 15.00 -17.00
C VAL A 171 -1.08 15.32 -18.06
N GLN A 172 -0.61 15.75 -19.22
CA GLN A 172 -1.44 15.84 -20.42
C GLN A 172 -0.74 15.11 -21.56
N ILE A 173 -1.44 14.16 -22.16
CA ILE A 173 -0.95 13.38 -23.29
C ILE A 173 -1.86 13.64 -24.49
N ARG A 174 -1.28 13.99 -25.63
CA ARG A 174 -1.98 14.14 -26.90
C ARG A 174 -1.23 13.40 -27.99
N ALA A 175 -1.89 12.42 -28.59
CA ALA A 175 -1.39 11.63 -29.70
C ALA A 175 -2.54 11.42 -30.72
N PRO A 176 -2.27 11.00 -31.96
CA PRO A 176 -3.30 10.92 -33.01
C PRO A 176 -4.55 10.12 -32.66
N LYS A 177 -4.39 9.08 -31.84
CA LYS A 177 -5.49 8.18 -31.43
C LYS A 177 -5.71 8.10 -29.91
N TYR A 178 -5.02 8.94 -29.15
CA TYR A 178 -5.08 8.91 -27.70
C TYR A 178 -4.89 10.32 -27.13
N GLN A 179 -5.80 10.71 -26.26
CA GLN A 179 -5.63 11.92 -25.46
C GLN A 179 -6.14 11.66 -24.04
N ALA A 180 -5.42 12.18 -23.08
CA ALA A 180 -5.83 12.20 -21.68
C ALA A 180 -5.15 13.33 -20.95
N ALA A 181 -5.83 13.93 -19.98
CA ALA A 181 -5.27 14.91 -19.09
C ALA A 181 -5.79 14.63 -17.67
N GLY A 182 -4.94 14.83 -16.67
CA GLY A 182 -5.30 14.60 -15.29
C GLY A 182 -4.10 14.35 -14.40
N VAL A 183 -4.27 13.53 -13.39
CA VAL A 183 -3.23 13.22 -12.41
C VAL A 183 -2.78 11.78 -12.51
N THR A 184 -1.50 11.57 -12.22
CA THR A 184 -0.87 10.26 -12.08
C THR A 184 0.09 10.27 -10.89
N VAL A 185 0.60 9.11 -10.55
CA VAL A 185 1.73 8.95 -9.63
C VAL A 185 2.98 8.63 -10.46
N ALA A 186 4.11 9.26 -10.12
CA ALA A 186 5.38 8.97 -10.77
C ALA A 186 5.67 7.45 -10.69
N GLY A 187 6.05 6.86 -11.83
CA GLY A 187 6.23 5.41 -11.95
C GLY A 187 5.06 4.68 -12.61
N LEU A 188 3.89 5.29 -12.76
CA LEU A 188 2.71 4.68 -13.38
C LEU A 188 2.44 5.23 -14.79
N PRO A 189 2.32 4.37 -15.81
CA PRO A 189 2.06 4.77 -17.20
C PRO A 189 0.58 5.05 -17.51
N MET A 190 -0.17 5.61 -16.55
CA MET A 190 -1.61 5.84 -16.72
C MET A 190 -2.08 7.10 -16.02
N VAL A 191 -3.16 7.69 -16.49
CA VAL A 191 -3.88 8.78 -15.83
C VAL A 191 -4.86 8.15 -14.84
N LEU A 192 -4.63 8.31 -13.54
CA LEU A 192 -5.43 7.70 -12.47
C LEU A 192 -6.76 8.45 -12.27
N GLY A 193 -6.74 9.77 -12.35
CA GLY A 193 -7.94 10.61 -12.35
C GLY A 193 -7.82 11.67 -13.44
N GLY A 194 -8.84 11.87 -14.27
CA GLY A 194 -8.76 12.81 -15.36
C GLY A 194 -9.88 12.70 -16.38
N PHE A 195 -9.60 13.11 -17.60
CA PHE A 195 -10.54 13.03 -18.71
C PHE A 195 -9.84 12.80 -20.05
N ASN A 196 -10.56 12.27 -21.05
CA ASN A 196 -10.03 11.96 -22.37
C ASN A 196 -10.77 12.72 -23.51
N GLY A 197 -11.56 13.72 -23.15
CA GLY A 197 -12.38 14.47 -24.08
C GLY A 197 -13.80 13.88 -24.27
N LYS A 198 -14.07 12.68 -23.80
CA LYS A 198 -15.39 12.01 -23.87
C LYS A 198 -15.89 11.57 -22.49
N VAL A 199 -14.99 11.06 -21.68
CA VAL A 199 -15.26 10.52 -20.35
C VAL A 199 -14.31 11.18 -19.36
N ALA A 200 -14.81 11.54 -18.18
CA ALA A 200 -14.03 11.88 -17.01
C ALA A 200 -14.14 10.74 -16.01
N TRP A 201 -13.07 10.47 -15.28
CA TRP A 201 -13.00 9.44 -14.24
C TRP A 201 -12.17 9.91 -13.07
N SER A 202 -12.49 9.41 -11.91
CA SER A 202 -11.69 9.54 -10.69
C SER A 202 -12.01 8.39 -9.74
N ALA A 203 -11.15 8.21 -8.76
CA ALA A 203 -11.31 7.22 -7.70
C ALA A 203 -11.33 7.92 -6.34
N THR A 204 -11.99 7.31 -5.37
CA THR A 204 -11.96 7.70 -3.96
C THR A 204 -11.72 6.47 -3.11
N SER A 205 -11.18 6.65 -1.91
CA SER A 205 -11.00 5.58 -0.94
C SER A 205 -12.35 5.00 -0.51
N VAL A 206 -12.46 3.67 -0.54
CA VAL A 206 -13.64 2.95 -0.07
C VAL A 206 -13.60 2.75 1.44
N LEU A 207 -12.40 2.84 2.06
CA LEU A 207 -12.14 2.53 3.47
C LEU A 207 -12.61 1.11 3.84
N GLY A 208 -12.47 0.18 2.89
CA GLY A 208 -12.83 -1.21 3.10
C GLY A 208 -11.79 -1.92 3.94
N ASP A 209 -12.26 -2.86 4.75
CA ASP A 209 -11.43 -3.83 5.45
C ASP A 209 -10.87 -4.83 4.44
N ASN A 210 -9.56 -4.80 4.23
CA ASN A 210 -8.88 -5.62 3.21
C ASN A 210 -7.48 -6.07 3.61
N GLN A 211 -7.11 -5.88 4.87
CA GLN A 211 -5.90 -6.39 5.49
C GLN A 211 -6.27 -7.11 6.79
N ASP A 212 -5.92 -8.37 6.90
CA ASP A 212 -6.20 -9.20 8.08
C ASP A 212 -4.90 -9.63 8.77
N LEU A 213 -4.92 -9.70 10.09
CA LEU A 213 -3.87 -10.29 10.89
C LEU A 213 -4.20 -11.76 11.21
N PHE A 214 -3.30 -12.64 10.83
CA PHE A 214 -3.40 -14.07 11.13
C PHE A 214 -2.45 -14.45 12.24
N LEU A 215 -2.98 -15.11 13.26
CA LEU A 215 -2.17 -15.69 14.35
C LEU A 215 -1.72 -17.08 13.94
N GLU A 216 -0.43 -17.22 13.64
CA GLU A 216 0.15 -18.47 13.22
C GLU A 216 0.71 -19.25 14.40
N LYS A 217 0.40 -20.55 14.47
CA LYS A 217 1.07 -21.44 15.40
C LYS A 217 2.38 -21.89 14.77
N ILE A 218 3.48 -21.50 15.39
CA ILE A 218 4.83 -21.77 14.89
C ILE A 218 5.57 -22.67 15.88
N ARG A 219 6.36 -23.59 15.36
CA ARG A 219 7.31 -24.39 16.15
C ARG A 219 8.64 -24.55 15.43
N ARG A 220 9.68 -24.71 16.20
CA ARG A 220 11.00 -25.09 15.67
C ARG A 220 11.09 -26.62 15.56
N GLN A 221 11.52 -27.09 14.40
CA GLN A 221 11.79 -28.50 14.16
C GLN A 221 13.22 -28.63 13.59
N GLY A 222 14.18 -28.96 14.45
CA GLY A 222 15.60 -28.87 14.12
C GLY A 222 16.01 -27.43 13.80
N ASN A 223 16.59 -27.19 12.63
CA ASN A 223 16.99 -25.88 12.17
C ASN A 223 15.89 -25.13 11.37
N SER A 224 14.73 -25.75 11.16
CA SER A 224 13.64 -25.19 10.39
C SER A 224 12.50 -24.73 11.27
N LEU A 225 11.84 -23.64 10.85
CA LEU A 225 10.56 -23.21 11.41
C LEU A 225 9.41 -23.83 10.60
N THR A 226 8.41 -24.32 11.30
CA THR A 226 7.19 -24.87 10.71
C THR A 226 5.96 -24.21 11.33
N TYR A 227 4.88 -24.15 10.56
CA TYR A 227 3.58 -23.63 11.02
C TYR A 227 2.45 -24.62 10.77
N GLU A 228 1.39 -24.52 11.56
CA GLU A 228 0.25 -25.44 11.49
C GLU A 228 -0.76 -25.00 10.43
N VAL A 229 -1.12 -25.92 9.52
CA VAL A 229 -2.18 -25.73 8.53
C VAL A 229 -3.12 -26.92 8.59
N ASN A 230 -4.37 -26.72 9.02
CA ASN A 230 -5.38 -27.78 9.11
C ASN A 230 -4.87 -29.03 9.87
N GLY A 231 -4.22 -28.81 11.02
CA GLY A 231 -3.66 -29.88 11.86
C GLY A 231 -2.37 -30.50 11.34
N LYS A 232 -1.80 -30.00 10.24
CA LYS A 232 -0.54 -30.49 9.66
C LYS A 232 0.55 -29.42 9.73
N TRP A 233 1.76 -29.83 10.09
CA TRP A 233 2.91 -28.95 10.15
C TRP A 233 3.57 -28.84 8.79
N GLN A 234 3.77 -27.62 8.30
CA GLN A 234 4.41 -27.30 7.03
C GLN A 234 5.59 -26.36 7.26
N PRO A 235 6.67 -26.47 6.46
CA PRO A 235 7.79 -25.54 6.57
C PRO A 235 7.34 -24.12 6.19
N LEU A 236 7.91 -23.11 6.85
CA LEU A 236 7.81 -21.72 6.43
C LEU A 236 8.59 -21.50 5.14
N GLY A 237 8.06 -20.67 4.25
CA GLY A 237 8.84 -20.06 3.19
C GLY A 237 9.92 -19.17 3.79
N VAL A 238 11.08 -19.11 3.16
CA VAL A 238 12.17 -18.21 3.59
C VAL A 238 12.63 -17.42 2.38
N ARG A 239 12.54 -16.10 2.46
CA ARG A 239 13.08 -15.19 1.46
C ARG A 239 14.17 -14.34 2.11
N ASN A 240 15.37 -14.38 1.54
CA ASN A 240 16.50 -13.59 2.05
C ASN A 240 16.51 -12.23 1.35
N GLU A 241 16.42 -11.18 2.13
CA GLU A 241 16.52 -9.80 1.68
C GLU A 241 17.89 -9.21 2.01
N THR A 242 18.36 -8.28 1.18
CA THR A 242 19.60 -7.56 1.42
C THR A 242 19.35 -6.07 1.26
N TYR A 243 19.59 -5.32 2.33
CA TYR A 243 19.43 -3.88 2.38
C TYR A 243 20.80 -3.22 2.28
N PHE A 244 20.95 -2.30 1.32
CA PHE A 244 22.16 -1.51 1.14
C PHE A 244 21.97 -0.14 1.77
N VAL A 245 22.70 0.12 2.86
CA VAL A 245 22.65 1.40 3.57
C VAL A 245 23.94 2.14 3.28
N LYS A 246 23.84 3.42 2.86
CA LYS A 246 25.01 4.26 2.56
C LYS A 246 25.95 4.34 3.76
N GLY A 247 27.22 4.03 3.54
CA GLY A 247 28.27 4.07 4.59
C GLY A 247 28.26 2.90 5.57
N GLN A 248 27.41 1.89 5.38
CA GLN A 248 27.34 0.71 6.23
C GLN A 248 27.54 -0.58 5.45
N ARG A 249 27.76 -1.69 6.15
CA ARG A 249 27.75 -3.02 5.54
C ARG A 249 26.31 -3.39 5.19
N PRO A 250 26.10 -4.13 4.10
CA PRO A 250 24.78 -4.63 3.75
C PRO A 250 24.16 -5.43 4.89
N ILE A 251 22.91 -5.15 5.21
CA ILE A 251 22.12 -5.88 6.20
C ILE A 251 21.40 -7.00 5.46
N ARG A 252 21.49 -8.21 5.99
CA ARG A 252 20.80 -9.39 5.42
C ARG A 252 19.77 -9.86 6.44
N GLU A 253 18.54 -10.02 5.98
CA GLU A 253 17.41 -10.48 6.79
C GLU A 253 16.68 -11.63 6.11
N ALA A 254 16.24 -12.60 6.91
CA ALA A 254 15.38 -13.67 6.46
C ALA A 254 13.92 -13.28 6.73
N VAL A 255 13.14 -13.13 5.68
CA VAL A 255 11.69 -12.94 5.79
C VAL A 255 11.04 -14.31 5.75
N TYR A 256 10.38 -14.68 6.83
CA TYR A 256 9.60 -15.91 6.94
C TYR A 256 8.19 -15.70 6.42
N GLU A 257 7.69 -16.68 5.65
CA GLU A 257 6.40 -16.55 4.98
C GLU A 257 5.52 -17.77 5.25
N THR A 258 4.23 -17.52 5.52
CA THR A 258 3.17 -18.52 5.53
C THR A 258 2.32 -18.39 4.27
N ARG A 259 1.27 -19.19 4.14
CA ARG A 259 0.27 -19.02 3.08
C ARG A 259 -0.50 -17.69 3.16
N HIS A 260 -0.52 -17.05 4.33
CA HIS A 260 -1.20 -15.77 4.54
C HIS A 260 -0.30 -14.57 4.26
N GLY A 261 1.01 -14.76 4.19
CA GLY A 261 1.98 -13.70 3.91
C GLY A 261 3.21 -13.77 4.80
N ALA A 262 3.95 -12.66 4.84
CA ALA A 262 5.14 -12.54 5.67
C ALA A 262 4.77 -12.46 7.16
N LEU A 263 5.59 -13.11 8.00
CA LEU A 263 5.50 -12.91 9.44
C LEU A 263 5.97 -11.51 9.81
N LEU A 264 5.17 -10.81 10.60
CA LEU A 264 5.45 -9.43 11.00
C LEU A 264 6.33 -9.35 12.26
N ASN A 265 6.45 -10.45 13.01
CA ASN A 265 7.22 -10.56 14.24
C ASN A 265 7.98 -11.89 14.28
N SER A 266 9.11 -11.96 13.66
CA SER A 266 9.94 -13.18 13.58
C SER A 266 11.29 -13.01 14.30
#